data_4e86956c22b9e11b768903c9d13dcaac
#
_entry.id   4e86956c22b9e11b768903c9d13dcaac
#
_cell.length_a   1.000
_cell.length_b   1.000
_cell.length_c   1.000
_cell.angle_alpha   90.00
_cell.angle_beta   90.00
_cell.angle_gamma   90.00
#
_symmetry.space_group_name_H-M   'P 1'
#
loop_
_entity.id
_entity.type
_entity.pdbx_description
1 polymer ?
#
loop_
_entity_poly.entity_id
_entity_poly.type
_entity_poly.pdbx_seq_one_letter_code
_entity_poly.pdbx_strand_id
1 'polypeptide(L)'
;MKKFLSLIAVISLATLTACGQANSAATLGDITISQTQFQETIDTLLAERKGIDVTQMQLQSGGELNRSQLRLMVITTIFDEIAKELKLEVTKTEITTTQERLISQSGGEEALATNLVAAQIASTNFDRYVRAIIISDKLTAALQSSGVSEEEVGTRISELVTAKAKEMKITINPRYGAWDYESGDIVATDSASGAVTSPTTTE
;
A
#
# COMPACT_ATOMS: atom_id res chain seq x y z
N MET A 1 17.55 -38.95 -49.09
CA MET A 1 18.27 -38.47 -47.94
C MET A 1 18.25 -36.94 -47.92
N LYS A 2 17.15 -36.32 -47.55
CA LYS A 2 16.98 -34.83 -47.38
C LYS A 2 15.61 -34.60 -46.75
N LYS A 3 15.40 -34.86 -45.46
CA LYS A 3 14.21 -34.43 -44.70
C LYS A 3 14.42 -34.72 -43.19
N PHE A 4 15.41 -34.08 -42.56
CA PHE A 4 15.57 -34.09 -41.09
C PHE A 4 16.40 -32.88 -40.66
N LEU A 5 15.91 -31.64 -40.96
CA LEU A 5 16.53 -30.45 -40.44
C LEU A 5 15.51 -29.31 -40.35
N SER A 6 14.46 -29.46 -39.55
CA SER A 6 13.52 -28.35 -39.28
C SER A 6 12.69 -28.64 -38.01
N LEU A 7 13.33 -28.89 -36.87
CA LEU A 7 12.59 -29.01 -35.59
C LEU A 7 13.44 -28.63 -34.37
N ILE A 8 14.23 -27.57 -34.46
CA ILE A 8 14.92 -26.98 -33.28
C ILE A 8 14.93 -25.46 -33.43
N ALA A 9 13.81 -24.80 -33.27
CA ALA A 9 13.76 -23.33 -33.21
C ALA A 9 12.47 -22.77 -32.58
N VAL A 10 11.89 -23.41 -31.56
CA VAL A 10 10.71 -22.85 -30.85
C VAL A 10 10.79 -23.06 -29.32
N ILE A 11 11.97 -23.11 -28.72
CA ILE A 11 12.09 -23.17 -27.25
C ILE A 11 13.10 -22.12 -26.81
N SER A 12 12.75 -20.84 -26.93
CA SER A 12 13.61 -19.76 -26.36
C SER A 12 12.84 -18.45 -26.07
N LEU A 13 11.54 -18.47 -25.80
CA LEU A 13 10.80 -17.23 -25.51
C LEU A 13 10.02 -17.25 -24.19
N ALA A 14 10.36 -18.10 -23.22
CA ALA A 14 9.60 -18.22 -21.97
C ALA A 14 10.39 -17.80 -20.70
N THR A 15 11.50 -17.07 -20.82
CA THR A 15 12.33 -16.75 -19.64
C THR A 15 12.53 -15.25 -19.35
N LEU A 16 11.69 -14.35 -19.91
CA LEU A 16 11.85 -12.91 -19.72
C LEU A 16 10.92 -12.26 -18.67
N THR A 17 10.07 -13.02 -18.00
CA THR A 17 9.16 -12.47 -16.96
C THR A 17 9.75 -12.45 -15.54
N ALA A 18 10.90 -13.07 -15.28
CA ALA A 18 11.49 -13.12 -13.94
C ALA A 18 12.30 -11.88 -13.54
N CYS A 19 12.72 -11.03 -14.50
CA CYS A 19 13.55 -9.85 -14.18
C CYS A 19 12.76 -8.65 -13.62
N GLY A 20 11.44 -8.59 -13.79
CA GLY A 20 10.62 -7.47 -13.30
C GLY A 20 10.41 -7.47 -11.78
N GLN A 21 10.43 -8.64 -11.14
CA GLN A 21 10.17 -8.76 -9.70
C GLN A 21 11.38 -8.43 -8.82
N ALA A 22 12.61 -8.53 -9.34
CA ALA A 22 13.82 -8.27 -8.57
C ALA A 22 13.93 -6.81 -8.07
N ASN A 23 13.37 -5.85 -8.82
CA ASN A 23 13.46 -4.42 -8.54
C ASN A 23 12.13 -3.81 -8.04
N SER A 24 11.10 -4.62 -7.81
CA SER A 24 9.81 -4.17 -7.27
C SER A 24 9.63 -4.62 -5.83
N ALA A 25 9.05 -3.76 -5.00
CA ALA A 25 8.54 -4.12 -3.67
C ALA A 25 7.13 -4.72 -3.80
N ALA A 26 6.31 -4.16 -4.69
CA ALA A 26 5.00 -4.68 -5.06
C ALA A 26 4.63 -4.30 -6.50
N THR A 27 3.71 -5.07 -7.10
CA THR A 27 3.05 -4.72 -8.36
C THR A 27 1.53 -4.81 -8.19
N LEU A 28 0.80 -3.87 -8.79
CA LEU A 28 -0.65 -3.76 -8.75
C LEU A 28 -1.14 -3.55 -10.20
N GLY A 29 -1.43 -4.62 -10.92
CA GLY A 29 -1.64 -4.54 -12.36
C GLY A 29 -0.39 -3.99 -13.07
N ASP A 30 -0.55 -2.86 -13.76
CA ASP A 30 0.55 -2.17 -14.47
C ASP A 30 1.34 -1.20 -13.58
N ILE A 31 0.91 -0.98 -12.33
CA ILE A 31 1.56 -0.07 -11.39
C ILE A 31 2.63 -0.84 -10.61
N THR A 32 3.82 -0.25 -10.51
CA THR A 32 4.94 -0.83 -9.76
C THR A 32 5.36 0.10 -8.62
N ILE A 33 5.37 -0.42 -7.41
CA ILE A 33 6.07 0.18 -6.27
C ILE A 33 7.49 -0.37 -6.33
N SER A 34 8.44 0.51 -6.70
CA SER A 34 9.83 0.08 -6.85
C SER A 34 10.49 -0.20 -5.49
N GLN A 35 11.52 -1.06 -5.51
CA GLN A 35 12.32 -1.34 -4.33
C GLN A 35 12.99 -0.07 -3.79
N THR A 36 13.47 0.81 -4.68
CA THR A 36 14.11 2.08 -4.31
C THR A 36 13.12 2.99 -3.59
N GLN A 37 11.95 3.25 -4.17
CA GLN A 37 10.92 4.09 -3.56
C GLN A 37 10.48 3.56 -2.20
N PHE A 38 10.34 2.24 -2.07
CA PHE A 38 9.98 1.61 -0.81
C PHE A 38 11.09 1.76 0.23
N GLN A 39 12.36 1.54 -0.16
CA GLN A 39 13.50 1.68 0.75
C GLN A 39 13.66 3.14 1.22
N GLU A 40 13.50 4.12 0.34
CA GLU A 40 13.50 5.55 0.70
C GLU A 40 12.43 5.88 1.76
N THR A 41 11.24 5.28 1.66
CA THR A 41 10.19 5.43 2.69
C THR A 41 10.64 4.89 4.04
N ILE A 42 11.24 3.70 4.08
CA ILE A 42 11.74 3.09 5.31
C ILE A 42 12.85 3.94 5.92
N ASP A 43 13.83 4.34 5.11
CA ASP A 43 14.99 5.12 5.55
C ASP A 43 14.55 6.49 6.10
N THR A 44 13.60 7.14 5.45
CA THR A 44 13.01 8.42 5.91
C THR A 44 12.37 8.23 7.28
N LEU A 45 11.46 7.26 7.44
CA LEU A 45 10.79 7.02 8.71
C LEU A 45 11.77 6.69 9.83
N LEU A 46 12.78 5.87 9.57
CA LEU A 46 13.81 5.54 10.55
C LEU A 46 14.70 6.74 10.90
N ALA A 47 14.93 7.67 9.97
CA ALA A 47 15.65 8.91 10.22
C ALA A 47 14.80 9.87 11.10
N GLU A 48 13.52 10.01 10.79
CA GLU A 48 12.56 10.84 11.52
C GLU A 48 12.42 10.39 13.00
N ARG A 49 12.37 9.08 13.24
CA ARG A 49 12.37 8.50 14.60
C ARG A 49 13.55 8.92 15.47
N LYS A 50 14.72 9.21 14.87
CA LYS A 50 15.92 9.62 15.62
C LYS A 50 15.81 11.05 16.17
N GLY A 51 14.97 11.88 15.56
CA GLY A 51 14.76 13.28 15.96
C GLY A 51 13.66 13.47 17.00
N ILE A 52 12.96 12.40 17.40
CA ILE A 52 11.78 12.46 18.27
C ILE A 52 11.95 11.51 19.44
N ASP A 53 11.46 11.90 20.63
CA ASP A 53 11.39 10.98 21.77
C ASP A 53 10.32 9.91 21.52
N VAL A 54 10.78 8.71 21.20
CA VAL A 54 9.93 7.56 20.89
C VAL A 54 9.77 6.55 22.03
N THR A 55 10.27 6.88 23.24
CA THR A 55 10.35 5.94 24.38
C THR A 55 8.97 5.44 24.85
N GLN A 56 7.92 6.22 24.63
CA GLN A 56 6.54 5.87 24.98
C GLN A 56 5.72 5.37 23.78
N MET A 57 6.33 5.25 22.59
CA MET A 57 5.65 4.82 21.38
C MET A 57 5.84 3.33 21.14
N GLN A 58 4.76 2.63 20.77
CA GLN A 58 4.82 1.23 20.34
C GLN A 58 5.10 1.16 18.83
N LEU A 59 6.38 1.26 18.47
CA LEU A 59 6.79 1.31 17.07
C LEU A 59 7.21 -0.06 16.56
N GLN A 60 6.68 -0.41 15.39
CA GLN A 60 7.10 -1.61 14.67
C GLN A 60 8.56 -1.47 14.19
N SER A 61 9.22 -2.60 13.97
CA SER A 61 10.58 -2.66 13.46
C SER A 61 10.77 -3.85 12.50
N GLY A 62 11.90 -3.87 11.78
CA GLY A 62 12.27 -4.99 10.92
C GLY A 62 11.19 -5.35 9.89
N GLY A 63 10.87 -6.64 9.79
CA GLY A 63 9.92 -7.15 8.80
C GLY A 63 8.48 -6.65 9.01
N GLU A 64 8.07 -6.41 10.24
CA GLU A 64 6.74 -5.88 10.56
C GLU A 64 6.60 -4.44 10.05
N LEU A 65 7.59 -3.58 10.33
CA LEU A 65 7.64 -2.23 9.78
C LEU A 65 7.59 -2.24 8.25
N ASN A 66 8.38 -3.11 7.63
CA ASN A 66 8.41 -3.21 6.17
C ASN A 66 7.03 -3.57 5.61
N ARG A 67 6.34 -4.54 6.20
CA ARG A 67 4.99 -4.93 5.77
C ARG A 67 3.99 -3.80 5.94
N SER A 68 3.97 -3.13 7.08
CA SER A 68 3.03 -2.04 7.34
C SER A 68 3.25 -0.84 6.40
N GLN A 69 4.50 -0.48 6.12
CA GLN A 69 4.81 0.60 5.17
C GLN A 69 4.43 0.22 3.73
N LEU A 70 4.76 -1.00 3.31
CA LEU A 70 4.39 -1.47 1.97
C LEU A 70 2.86 -1.56 1.83
N ARG A 71 2.16 -2.04 2.87
CA ARG A 71 0.70 -2.04 2.92
C ARG A 71 0.11 -0.63 2.74
N LEU A 72 0.65 0.38 3.44
CA LEU A 72 0.21 1.77 3.28
C LEU A 72 0.34 2.23 1.83
N MET A 73 1.47 1.95 1.18
CA MET A 73 1.70 2.29 -0.22
C MET A 73 0.74 1.55 -1.16
N VAL A 74 0.47 0.28 -0.91
CA VAL A 74 -0.49 -0.54 -1.68
C VAL A 74 -1.90 0.00 -1.53
N ILE A 75 -2.39 0.20 -0.30
CA ILE A 75 -3.74 0.68 -0.03
C ILE A 75 -3.98 2.07 -0.62
N THR A 76 -3.04 3.00 -0.47
CA THR A 76 -3.17 4.34 -1.04
C THR A 76 -3.18 4.31 -2.57
N THR A 77 -2.45 3.38 -3.20
CA THR A 77 -2.49 3.16 -4.65
C THR A 77 -3.85 2.60 -5.09
N ILE A 78 -4.45 1.68 -4.31
CA ILE A 78 -5.80 1.17 -4.58
C ILE A 78 -6.83 2.31 -4.52
N PHE A 79 -6.75 3.19 -3.52
CA PHE A 79 -7.64 4.36 -3.43
C PHE A 79 -7.49 5.28 -4.64
N ASP A 80 -6.27 5.52 -5.12
CA ASP A 80 -6.03 6.33 -6.33
C ASP A 80 -6.67 5.70 -7.57
N GLU A 81 -6.60 4.39 -7.74
CA GLU A 81 -7.22 3.70 -8.89
C GLU A 81 -8.77 3.65 -8.77
N ILE A 82 -9.31 3.50 -7.57
CA ILE A 82 -10.77 3.65 -7.34
C ILE A 82 -11.21 5.08 -7.70
N ALA A 83 -10.50 6.09 -7.24
CA ALA A 83 -10.82 7.48 -7.56
C ALA A 83 -10.79 7.75 -9.06
N LYS A 84 -9.78 7.22 -9.76
CA LYS A 84 -9.65 7.35 -11.21
C LYS A 84 -10.82 6.68 -11.96
N GLU A 85 -11.19 5.47 -11.57
CA GLU A 85 -12.32 4.73 -12.18
C GLU A 85 -13.65 5.46 -11.95
N LEU A 86 -13.89 5.92 -10.74
CA LEU A 86 -15.10 6.65 -10.37
C LEU A 86 -15.06 8.13 -10.77
N LYS A 87 -13.98 8.59 -11.41
CA LYS A 87 -13.76 9.98 -11.82
C LYS A 87 -13.88 10.98 -10.63
N LEU A 88 -13.41 10.56 -9.47
CA LEU A 88 -13.33 11.41 -8.28
C LEU A 88 -12.07 12.27 -8.39
N GLU A 89 -12.25 13.52 -8.75
CA GLU A 89 -11.13 14.47 -8.80
C GLU A 89 -10.67 14.84 -7.38
N VAL A 90 -9.36 14.82 -7.16
CA VAL A 90 -8.71 15.34 -5.96
C VAL A 90 -7.83 16.50 -6.39
N THR A 91 -8.24 17.71 -6.04
CA THR A 91 -7.58 18.95 -6.43
C THR A 91 -6.41 19.29 -5.49
N LYS A 92 -5.46 20.09 -5.99
CA LYS A 92 -4.35 20.60 -5.15
C LYS A 92 -4.88 21.42 -3.95
N THR A 93 -5.95 22.20 -4.16
CA THR A 93 -6.57 22.98 -3.09
C THR A 93 -7.08 22.08 -1.98
N GLU A 94 -7.79 20.99 -2.31
CA GLU A 94 -8.28 20.03 -1.31
C GLU A 94 -7.11 19.39 -0.53
N ILE A 95 -6.01 19.03 -1.21
CA ILE A 95 -4.81 18.49 -0.54
C ILE A 95 -4.27 19.54 0.44
N THR A 96 -4.00 20.77 0.00
CA THR A 96 -3.45 21.82 0.85
C THR A 96 -4.37 22.12 2.05
N THR A 97 -5.68 22.29 1.82
CA THR A 97 -6.64 22.55 2.90
C THR A 97 -6.70 21.40 3.90
N THR A 98 -6.62 20.15 3.43
CA THR A 98 -6.62 18.98 4.34
C THR A 98 -5.32 18.89 5.13
N GLN A 99 -4.18 19.20 4.51
CA GLN A 99 -2.88 19.29 5.22
C GLN A 99 -2.91 20.36 6.30
N GLU A 100 -3.35 21.58 5.99
CA GLU A 100 -3.47 22.69 6.95
C GLU A 100 -4.40 22.32 8.13
N ARG A 101 -5.50 21.63 7.84
CA ARG A 101 -6.40 21.13 8.87
C ARG A 101 -5.71 20.09 9.76
N LEU A 102 -4.99 19.15 9.21
CA LEU A 102 -4.25 18.13 9.98
C LEU A 102 -3.14 18.76 10.81
N ILE A 103 -2.38 19.71 10.27
CA ILE A 103 -1.37 20.48 10.99
C ILE A 103 -2.02 21.21 12.18
N SER A 104 -3.11 21.92 11.96
CA SER A 104 -3.83 22.65 13.00
C SER A 104 -4.38 21.73 14.09
N GLN A 105 -5.00 20.60 13.70
CA GLN A 105 -5.53 19.60 14.64
C GLN A 105 -4.43 18.90 15.45
N SER A 106 -3.25 18.77 14.89
CA SER A 106 -2.08 18.22 15.58
C SER A 106 -1.46 19.21 16.60
N GLY A 107 -1.75 20.50 16.49
CA GLY A 107 -1.14 21.54 17.31
C GLY A 107 0.09 22.19 16.66
N GLY A 108 0.22 22.12 15.34
CA GLY A 108 1.27 22.70 14.53
C GLY A 108 2.16 21.66 13.83
N GLU A 109 3.10 22.13 13.03
CA GLU A 109 3.96 21.28 12.19
C GLU A 109 4.85 20.33 13.02
N GLU A 110 5.43 20.78 14.13
CA GLU A 110 6.28 19.96 15.01
C GLU A 110 5.48 18.82 15.65
N ALA A 111 4.27 19.12 16.13
CA ALA A 111 3.37 18.12 16.67
C ALA A 111 2.86 17.15 15.59
N LEU A 112 2.61 17.63 14.36
CA LEU A 112 2.29 16.78 13.25
C LEU A 112 3.44 15.80 12.94
N ALA A 113 4.69 16.26 12.91
CA ALA A 113 5.85 15.38 12.69
C ALA A 113 5.92 14.26 13.74
N THR A 114 5.70 14.60 15.02
CA THR A 114 5.61 13.63 16.10
C THR A 114 4.46 12.63 15.91
N ASN A 115 3.28 13.11 15.52
CA ASN A 115 2.11 12.27 15.26
C ASN A 115 2.30 11.35 14.05
N LEU A 116 2.97 11.81 13.00
CA LEU A 116 3.30 10.98 11.84
C LEU A 116 4.26 9.84 12.22
N VAL A 117 5.27 10.11 13.03
CA VAL A 117 6.18 9.08 13.55
C VAL A 117 5.42 8.09 14.43
N ALA A 118 4.54 8.54 15.31
CA ALA A 118 3.72 7.67 16.15
C ALA A 118 2.76 6.80 15.33
N ALA A 119 2.16 7.38 14.27
CA ALA A 119 1.32 6.66 13.32
C ALA A 119 2.14 5.82 12.31
N GLN A 120 3.46 5.91 12.38
CA GLN A 120 4.38 5.22 11.48
C GLN A 120 4.15 5.58 10.00
N ILE A 121 3.91 6.85 9.72
CA ILE A 121 3.77 7.40 8.36
C ILE A 121 5.01 8.24 8.07
N ALA A 122 5.85 7.82 7.12
CA ALA A 122 6.97 8.63 6.67
C ALA A 122 6.47 9.94 6.05
N SER A 123 7.16 11.06 6.31
CA SER A 123 6.77 12.38 5.76
C SER A 123 6.69 12.37 4.23
N THR A 124 7.51 11.57 3.56
CA THR A 124 7.48 11.34 2.10
C THR A 124 6.17 10.71 1.61
N ASN A 125 5.41 10.05 2.48
CA ASN A 125 4.10 9.47 2.18
C ASN A 125 2.93 10.35 2.66
N PHE A 126 3.20 11.51 3.28
CA PHE A 126 2.13 12.34 3.85
C PHE A 126 1.13 12.82 2.80
N ASP A 127 1.59 13.31 1.66
CA ASP A 127 0.70 13.73 0.56
C ASP A 127 -0.17 12.59 0.05
N ARG A 128 0.40 11.41 -0.11
CA ARG A 128 -0.32 10.20 -0.52
C ARG A 128 -1.37 9.80 0.52
N TYR A 129 -1.03 9.89 1.79
CA TYR A 129 -1.94 9.62 2.90
C TYR A 129 -3.10 10.63 2.92
N VAL A 130 -2.81 11.93 2.81
CA VAL A 130 -3.83 12.99 2.72
C VAL A 130 -4.76 12.78 1.53
N ARG A 131 -4.22 12.43 0.39
CA ARG A 131 -5.00 12.13 -0.80
C ARG A 131 -5.95 10.94 -0.58
N ALA A 132 -5.49 9.89 0.08
CA ALA A 132 -6.33 8.73 0.41
C ALA A 132 -7.47 9.11 1.39
N ILE A 133 -7.23 10.00 2.35
CA ILE A 133 -8.27 10.55 3.23
C ILE A 133 -9.33 11.26 2.38
N ILE A 134 -8.94 12.17 1.50
CA ILE A 134 -9.88 12.92 0.65
C ILE A 134 -10.71 11.98 -0.22
N ILE A 135 -10.08 10.94 -0.79
CA ILE A 135 -10.80 9.95 -1.60
C ILE A 135 -11.80 9.19 -0.73
N SER A 136 -11.40 8.75 0.46
CA SER A 136 -12.26 8.06 1.41
C SER A 136 -13.48 8.94 1.82
N ASP A 137 -13.25 10.22 2.09
CA ASP A 137 -14.31 11.16 2.43
C ASP A 137 -15.30 11.34 1.26
N LYS A 138 -14.80 11.44 0.02
CA LYS A 138 -15.64 11.54 -1.18
C LYS A 138 -16.44 10.25 -1.44
N LEU A 139 -15.84 9.09 -1.22
CA LEU A 139 -16.53 7.79 -1.31
C LEU A 139 -17.63 7.72 -0.26
N THR A 140 -17.35 8.12 0.98
CA THR A 140 -18.32 8.20 2.08
C THR A 140 -19.51 9.06 1.69
N ALA A 141 -19.26 10.28 1.22
CA ALA A 141 -20.31 11.20 0.80
C ALA A 141 -21.15 10.65 -0.37
N ALA A 142 -20.51 10.01 -1.35
CA ALA A 142 -21.21 9.41 -2.49
C ALA A 142 -22.09 8.22 -2.07
N LEU A 143 -21.61 7.35 -1.19
CA LEU A 143 -22.37 6.21 -0.66
C LEU A 143 -23.57 6.68 0.16
N GLN A 144 -23.38 7.65 1.06
CA GLN A 144 -24.48 8.23 1.84
C GLN A 144 -25.52 8.92 0.95
N SER A 145 -25.09 9.64 -0.09
CA SER A 145 -25.98 10.26 -1.07
C SER A 145 -26.78 9.25 -1.88
N SER A 146 -26.27 8.01 -2.02
CA SER A 146 -26.98 6.90 -2.67
C SER A 146 -27.88 6.09 -1.72
N GLY A 147 -27.99 6.50 -0.45
CA GLY A 147 -28.86 5.89 0.54
C GLY A 147 -28.21 4.81 1.41
N VAL A 148 -26.88 4.65 1.34
CA VAL A 148 -26.16 3.76 2.24
C VAL A 148 -26.13 4.39 3.64
N SER A 149 -26.48 3.61 4.66
CA SER A 149 -26.44 4.06 6.05
C SER A 149 -25.00 4.30 6.52
N GLU A 150 -24.83 5.19 7.50
CA GLU A 150 -23.51 5.50 8.07
C GLU A 150 -22.80 4.25 8.60
N GLU A 151 -23.55 3.32 9.20
CA GLU A 151 -23.04 2.06 9.73
C GLU A 151 -22.51 1.12 8.63
N GLU A 152 -23.07 1.17 7.43
CA GLU A 152 -22.70 0.31 6.30
C GLU A 152 -21.59 0.90 5.43
N VAL A 153 -21.35 2.22 5.49
CA VAL A 153 -20.38 2.91 4.62
C VAL A 153 -18.99 2.28 4.72
N GLY A 154 -18.51 2.02 5.94
CA GLY A 154 -17.21 1.39 6.15
C GLY A 154 -17.08 0.02 5.46
N THR A 155 -18.13 -0.80 5.57
CA THR A 155 -18.20 -2.11 4.92
C THR A 155 -18.17 -1.96 3.40
N ARG A 156 -18.95 -1.02 2.83
CA ARG A 156 -18.97 -0.77 1.38
C ARG A 156 -17.65 -0.28 0.84
N ILE A 157 -16.94 0.60 1.56
CA ILE A 157 -15.59 1.04 1.17
C ILE A 157 -14.63 -0.15 1.22
N SER A 158 -14.68 -0.98 2.24
CA SER A 158 -13.85 -2.19 2.34
C SER A 158 -14.11 -3.17 1.19
N GLU A 159 -15.39 -3.38 0.82
CA GLU A 159 -15.76 -4.20 -0.35
C GLU A 159 -15.18 -3.64 -1.65
N LEU A 160 -15.26 -2.31 -1.86
CA LEU A 160 -14.68 -1.64 -3.03
C LEU A 160 -13.16 -1.81 -3.08
N VAL A 161 -12.47 -1.62 -1.96
CA VAL A 161 -11.01 -1.80 -1.85
C VAL A 161 -10.64 -3.24 -2.17
N THR A 162 -11.34 -4.22 -1.58
CA THR A 162 -11.09 -5.64 -1.81
C THR A 162 -11.34 -6.05 -3.26
N ALA A 163 -12.43 -5.56 -3.87
CA ALA A 163 -12.74 -5.82 -5.27
C ALA A 163 -11.66 -5.25 -6.20
N LYS A 164 -11.24 -3.99 -5.96
CA LYS A 164 -10.17 -3.35 -6.74
C LYS A 164 -8.83 -4.06 -6.55
N ALA A 165 -8.49 -4.45 -5.33
CA ALA A 165 -7.28 -5.22 -5.04
C ALA A 165 -7.22 -6.54 -5.85
N LYS A 166 -8.34 -7.27 -5.93
CA LYS A 166 -8.46 -8.51 -6.73
C LYS A 166 -8.32 -8.24 -8.23
N GLU A 167 -8.96 -7.18 -8.73
CA GLU A 167 -8.84 -6.76 -10.13
C GLU A 167 -7.40 -6.42 -10.50
N MET A 168 -6.70 -5.68 -9.64
CA MET A 168 -5.31 -5.27 -9.83
C MET A 168 -4.29 -6.40 -9.68
N LYS A 169 -4.69 -7.59 -9.23
CA LYS A 169 -3.82 -8.77 -9.08
C LYS A 169 -2.53 -8.45 -8.33
N ILE A 170 -2.65 -7.99 -7.09
CA ILE A 170 -1.53 -7.54 -6.28
C ILE A 170 -0.51 -8.65 -6.10
N THR A 171 0.76 -8.34 -6.37
CA THR A 171 1.90 -9.22 -6.11
C THR A 171 2.90 -8.49 -5.24
N ILE A 172 3.22 -9.08 -4.10
CA ILE A 172 4.23 -8.57 -3.16
C ILE A 172 5.55 -9.30 -3.42
N ASN A 173 6.67 -8.59 -3.33
CA ASN A 173 7.97 -9.25 -3.38
C ASN A 173 8.06 -10.26 -2.21
N PRO A 174 8.40 -11.53 -2.46
CA PRO A 174 8.37 -12.60 -1.44
C PRO A 174 9.18 -12.30 -0.17
N ARG A 175 10.19 -11.42 -0.25
CA ARG A 175 10.97 -10.98 0.93
C ARG A 175 10.14 -10.23 1.96
N TYR A 176 8.99 -9.65 1.56
CA TYR A 176 8.11 -8.89 2.45
C TYR A 176 6.88 -9.70 2.86
N GLY A 177 6.55 -10.78 2.15
CA GLY A 177 5.40 -11.63 2.41
C GLY A 177 4.49 -11.76 1.20
N ALA A 178 3.20 -11.97 1.44
CA ALA A 178 2.16 -12.09 0.42
C ALA A 178 0.96 -11.19 0.76
N TRP A 179 0.25 -10.73 -0.27
CA TRP A 179 -1.00 -9.99 -0.07
C TRP A 179 -2.13 -10.95 0.30
N ASP A 180 -2.76 -10.68 1.42
CA ASP A 180 -3.98 -11.36 1.83
C ASP A 180 -5.20 -10.51 1.46
N TYR A 181 -6.04 -11.04 0.58
CA TYR A 181 -7.24 -10.35 0.09
C TYR A 181 -8.39 -10.32 1.10
N GLU A 182 -8.37 -11.17 2.13
CA GLU A 182 -9.41 -11.20 3.15
C GLU A 182 -9.20 -10.10 4.19
N SER A 183 -7.97 -10.00 4.70
CA SER A 183 -7.61 -8.97 5.68
C SER A 183 -7.22 -7.63 5.04
N GLY A 184 -6.90 -7.60 3.74
CA GLY A 184 -6.32 -6.41 3.08
C GLY A 184 -4.95 -6.06 3.66
N ASP A 185 -4.14 -7.06 3.98
CA ASP A 185 -2.84 -6.91 4.63
C ASP A 185 -1.73 -7.69 3.92
N ILE A 186 -0.49 -7.42 4.30
CA ILE A 186 0.68 -8.20 3.88
C ILE A 186 1.06 -9.14 5.01
N VAL A 187 0.83 -10.43 4.80
CA VAL A 187 1.14 -11.47 5.77
C VAL A 187 2.54 -12.03 5.53
N ALA A 188 3.22 -12.39 6.62
CA ALA A 188 4.50 -13.07 6.51
C ALA A 188 4.33 -14.43 5.82
N THR A 189 5.28 -14.80 4.95
CA THR A 189 5.34 -16.12 4.35
C THR A 189 6.49 -16.91 4.95
N ASP A 190 6.29 -18.21 5.16
CA ASP A 190 7.39 -19.10 5.48
C ASP A 190 8.26 -19.29 4.22
N SER A 191 9.49 -18.84 4.29
CA SER A 191 10.45 -18.89 3.18
C SER A 191 10.77 -20.32 2.72
N ALA A 192 10.50 -21.33 3.55
CA ALA A 192 10.80 -22.73 3.24
C ALA A 192 9.66 -23.44 2.51
N SER A 193 8.42 -23.00 2.63
CA SER A 193 7.25 -23.68 2.08
C SER A 193 6.40 -22.84 1.14
N GLY A 194 6.61 -21.52 1.08
CA GLY A 194 5.71 -20.59 0.37
C GLY A 194 4.28 -20.54 0.94
N ALA A 195 4.07 -21.16 2.11
CA ALA A 195 2.78 -21.17 2.77
C ALA A 195 2.57 -19.89 3.59
N VAL A 196 1.38 -19.33 3.50
CA VAL A 196 0.95 -18.20 4.34
C VAL A 196 0.75 -18.73 5.75
N THR A 197 1.52 -18.20 6.71
CA THR A 197 1.29 -18.51 8.13
C THR A 197 0.28 -17.52 8.69
N SER A 198 -0.92 -18.01 9.04
CA SER A 198 -1.88 -17.23 9.83
C SER A 198 -1.28 -16.93 11.20
N PRO A 199 -1.47 -15.72 11.77
CA PRO A 199 -1.02 -15.45 13.13
C PRO A 199 -1.72 -16.42 14.10
N THR A 200 -0.92 -17.21 14.82
CA THR A 200 -1.43 -18.06 15.89
C THR A 200 -1.91 -17.16 17.02
N THR A 201 -3.21 -17.10 17.22
CA THR A 201 -3.80 -16.49 18.41
C THR A 201 -3.40 -17.37 19.60
N THR A 202 -2.49 -16.92 20.42
CA THR A 202 -2.17 -17.55 21.71
C THR A 202 -3.25 -17.11 22.68
N GLU A 203 -4.07 -18.08 23.16
CA GLU A 203 -4.95 -17.91 24.32
C GLU A 203 -4.16 -17.65 25.60
#